data_2ca7ec53a0f7de18a66b6cec79d4346f
#
_entry.id   2ca7ec53a0f7de18a66b6cec79d4346f
#
_cell.length_a   1.000
_cell.length_b   1.000
_cell.length_c   1.000
_cell.angle_alpha   90.00
_cell.angle_beta   90.00
_cell.angle_gamma   90.00
#
_symmetry.space_group_name_H-M   'P 1'
#
loop_
_entity.id
_entity.type
_entity.pdbx_description
1 polymer ?
#
loop_
_entity_poly.entity_id
_entity_poly.type
_entity_poly.pdbx_seq_one_letter_code
_entity_poly.pdbx_strand_id
1 'polypeptide(L)'
;MENDLIKVKEDAIKIQETDLLDTIRSIEAENTKSSFALIFTSALIALLKDFDKLPLWVNIIFLVLAISSIVVALYNISAKKVSVHANVDEIFVKNIPTQWEEHLQNKHLSLRDRYQKAKNLLYEKANLTRVSFILVALSTILISIAKIIL
;
A
#
# COMPACT_ATOMS: atom_id res chain seq x y z
N MET A 1 10.93 -31.50 27.77
CA MET A 1 10.69 -30.10 28.24
C MET A 1 11.46 -29.08 27.39
N GLU A 2 12.80 -29.16 27.26
CA GLU A 2 13.59 -28.20 26.45
C GLU A 2 13.25 -28.27 24.96
N ASN A 3 13.14 -29.47 24.37
CA ASN A 3 12.73 -29.65 22.97
C ASN A 3 11.30 -29.13 22.68
N ASP A 4 10.38 -29.20 23.63
CA ASP A 4 9.03 -28.69 23.44
C ASP A 4 9.03 -27.16 23.41
N LEU A 5 9.90 -26.53 24.20
CA LEU A 5 10.03 -25.06 24.24
C LEU A 5 10.63 -24.50 22.93
N ILE A 6 11.62 -25.21 22.37
CA ILE A 6 12.21 -24.87 21.05
C ILE A 6 11.13 -24.95 19.98
N LYS A 7 10.35 -26.04 19.95
CA LYS A 7 9.27 -26.21 18.97
C LYS A 7 8.21 -25.11 19.06
N VAL A 8 7.83 -24.69 20.26
CA VAL A 8 6.89 -23.59 20.45
C VAL A 8 7.45 -22.27 19.92
N LYS A 9 8.77 -22.01 20.12
CA LYS A 9 9.42 -20.81 19.57
C LYS A 9 9.48 -20.84 18.03
N GLU A 10 9.76 -22.00 17.44
CA GLU A 10 9.77 -22.17 15.97
C GLU A 10 8.38 -21.96 15.37
N ASP A 11 7.33 -22.49 16.00
CA ASP A 11 5.94 -22.30 15.55
C ASP A 11 5.52 -20.84 15.67
N ALA A 12 5.91 -20.14 16.72
CA ALA A 12 5.67 -18.70 16.87
C ALA A 12 6.36 -17.88 15.76
N ILE A 13 7.59 -18.24 15.37
CA ILE A 13 8.31 -17.60 14.26
C ILE A 13 7.59 -17.82 12.93
N LYS A 14 7.09 -19.04 12.66
CA LYS A 14 6.33 -19.34 11.45
C LYS A 14 5.04 -18.52 11.35
N ILE A 15 4.35 -18.34 12.47
CA ILE A 15 3.14 -17.49 12.53
C ILE A 15 3.52 -16.05 12.16
N GLN A 16 4.60 -15.51 12.73
CA GLN A 16 5.05 -14.15 12.42
C GLN A 16 5.48 -13.97 10.95
N GLU A 17 6.14 -14.98 10.36
CA GLU A 17 6.48 -14.97 8.93
C GLU A 17 5.20 -14.94 8.07
N THR A 18 4.19 -15.70 8.43
CA THR A 18 2.91 -15.72 7.72
C THR A 18 2.20 -14.37 7.82
N ASP A 19 2.12 -13.79 9.03
CA ASP A 19 1.51 -12.47 9.26
C ASP A 19 2.23 -11.35 8.47
N LEU A 20 3.55 -11.43 8.38
CA LEU A 20 4.34 -10.50 7.58
C LEU A 20 4.03 -10.65 6.08
N LEU A 21 3.97 -11.89 5.56
CA LEU A 21 3.64 -12.16 4.16
C LEU A 21 2.22 -11.67 3.80
N ASP A 22 1.26 -11.89 4.68
CA ASP A 22 -0.12 -11.45 4.46
C ASP A 22 -0.24 -9.92 4.50
N THR A 23 0.56 -9.27 5.37
CA THR A 23 0.65 -7.80 5.38
C THR A 23 1.23 -7.27 4.07
N ILE A 24 2.25 -7.92 3.51
CA ILE A 24 2.86 -7.54 2.24
C ILE A 24 1.88 -7.73 1.07
N ARG A 25 1.15 -8.85 1.03
CA ARG A 25 0.08 -9.07 0.04
C ARG A 25 -1.00 -7.99 0.12
N SER A 26 -1.33 -7.56 1.33
CA SER A 26 -2.27 -6.46 1.54
C SER A 26 -1.75 -5.13 1.01
N ILE A 27 -0.44 -4.85 1.13
CA ILE A 27 0.21 -3.68 0.53
C ILE A 27 0.14 -3.74 -1.01
N GLU A 28 0.36 -4.91 -1.61
CA GLU A 28 0.23 -5.11 -3.06
C GLU A 28 -1.21 -4.90 -3.54
N ALA A 29 -2.19 -5.36 -2.75
CA ALA A 29 -3.60 -5.11 -3.03
C ALA A 29 -3.94 -3.60 -3.01
N GLU A 30 -3.38 -2.82 -2.08
CA GLU A 30 -3.55 -1.36 -2.06
C GLU A 30 -2.89 -0.68 -3.28
N ASN A 31 -1.74 -1.16 -3.74
CA ASN A 31 -1.13 -0.68 -5.00
C ASN A 31 -2.04 -0.95 -6.20
N THR A 32 -2.64 -2.14 -6.26
CA THR A 32 -3.57 -2.52 -7.32
C THR A 32 -4.81 -1.62 -7.31
N LYS A 33 -5.40 -1.34 -6.14
CA LYS A 33 -6.53 -0.41 -6.02
C LYS A 33 -6.17 1.00 -6.49
N SER A 34 -4.96 1.49 -6.15
CA SER A 34 -4.49 2.80 -6.61
C SER A 34 -4.29 2.84 -8.13
N SER A 35 -3.85 1.73 -8.73
CA SER A 35 -3.77 1.61 -10.19
C SER A 35 -5.14 1.69 -10.85
N PHE A 36 -6.17 1.08 -10.26
CA PHE A 36 -7.55 1.23 -10.74
C PHE A 36 -8.04 2.68 -10.64
N ALA A 37 -7.78 3.39 -9.53
CA ALA A 37 -8.12 4.80 -9.39
C ALA A 37 -7.46 5.64 -10.48
N LEU A 38 -6.21 5.35 -10.83
CA LEU A 38 -5.46 6.03 -11.87
C LEU A 38 -6.06 5.80 -13.25
N ILE A 39 -6.38 4.55 -13.62
CA ILE A 39 -7.03 4.18 -14.87
C ILE A 39 -8.40 4.88 -14.98
N PHE A 40 -9.19 4.82 -13.93
CA PHE A 40 -10.52 5.41 -13.92
C PHE A 40 -10.47 6.93 -14.08
N THR A 41 -9.55 7.61 -13.37
CA THR A 41 -9.34 9.06 -13.51
C THR A 41 -8.90 9.43 -14.92
N SER A 42 -8.02 8.66 -15.53
CA SER A 42 -7.58 8.88 -16.92
C SER A 42 -8.74 8.74 -17.91
N ALA A 43 -9.61 7.74 -17.70
CA ALA A 43 -10.82 7.57 -18.50
C ALA A 43 -11.78 8.76 -18.34
N LEU A 44 -11.98 9.27 -17.11
CA LEU A 44 -12.79 10.46 -16.89
C LEU A 44 -12.23 11.69 -17.61
N ILE A 45 -10.91 11.89 -17.62
CA ILE A 45 -10.27 12.99 -18.36
C ILE A 45 -10.47 12.84 -19.88
N ALA A 46 -10.37 11.61 -20.38
CA ALA A 46 -10.62 11.35 -21.81
C ALA A 46 -12.05 11.69 -22.24
N LEU A 47 -13.03 11.47 -21.37
CA LEU A 47 -14.43 11.83 -21.60
C LEU A 47 -14.68 13.34 -21.60
N LEU A 48 -13.74 14.16 -21.08
CA LEU A 48 -13.87 15.63 -21.08
C LEU A 48 -13.92 16.27 -22.47
N LYS A 49 -13.40 15.60 -23.48
CA LYS A 49 -13.49 16.11 -24.88
C LYS A 49 -14.91 16.37 -25.35
N ASP A 50 -15.89 15.69 -24.72
CA ASP A 50 -17.31 15.83 -25.05
C ASP A 50 -18.02 16.92 -24.24
N PHE A 51 -17.28 17.64 -23.37
CA PHE A 51 -17.83 18.62 -22.42
C PHE A 51 -17.57 20.08 -22.79
N ASP A 52 -17.39 20.39 -24.07
CA ASP A 52 -17.20 21.78 -24.56
C ASP A 52 -18.32 22.74 -24.15
N LYS A 53 -19.47 22.20 -23.71
CA LYS A 53 -20.63 22.97 -23.26
C LYS A 53 -20.61 23.31 -21.77
N LEU A 54 -19.69 22.74 -20.98
CA LEU A 54 -19.63 23.01 -19.55
C LEU A 54 -19.00 24.37 -19.25
N PRO A 55 -19.44 25.08 -18.22
CA PRO A 55 -18.82 26.33 -17.77
C PRO A 55 -17.33 26.11 -17.46
N LEU A 56 -16.50 27.09 -17.81
CA LEU A 56 -15.06 27.02 -17.64
C LEU A 56 -14.64 26.67 -16.18
N TRP A 57 -15.34 27.24 -15.20
CA TRP A 57 -15.04 26.97 -13.79
C TRP A 57 -15.28 25.51 -13.37
N VAL A 58 -16.27 24.83 -13.95
CA VAL A 58 -16.53 23.40 -13.72
C VAL A 58 -15.37 22.56 -14.25
N ASN A 59 -14.91 22.87 -15.47
CA ASN A 59 -13.78 22.19 -16.08
C ASN A 59 -12.49 22.38 -15.27
N ILE A 60 -12.24 23.60 -14.74
CA ILE A 60 -11.07 23.86 -13.90
C ILE A 60 -11.12 23.04 -12.61
N ILE A 61 -12.25 23.06 -11.88
CA ILE A 61 -12.40 22.30 -10.63
C ILE A 61 -12.22 20.80 -10.89
N PHE A 62 -12.84 20.29 -11.96
CA PHE A 62 -12.68 18.89 -12.35
C PHE A 62 -11.21 18.51 -12.61
N LEU A 63 -10.50 19.32 -13.41
CA LEU A 63 -9.09 19.08 -13.71
C LEU A 63 -8.22 19.08 -12.44
N VAL A 64 -8.47 20.01 -11.51
CA VAL A 64 -7.75 20.05 -10.23
C VAL A 64 -7.99 18.78 -9.42
N LEU A 65 -9.22 18.31 -9.31
CA LEU A 65 -9.56 17.07 -8.60
C LEU A 65 -8.93 15.84 -9.29
N ALA A 66 -9.01 15.76 -10.61
CA ALA A 66 -8.47 14.65 -11.39
C ALA A 66 -6.93 14.58 -11.28
N ILE A 67 -6.24 15.71 -11.44
CA ILE A 67 -4.78 15.77 -11.30
C ILE A 67 -4.37 15.42 -9.87
N SER A 68 -5.06 15.93 -8.86
CA SER A 68 -4.80 15.60 -7.46
C SER A 68 -4.95 14.10 -7.19
N SER A 69 -5.99 13.46 -7.75
CA SER A 69 -6.19 12.01 -7.65
C SER A 69 -5.04 11.22 -8.30
N ILE A 70 -4.60 11.64 -9.49
CA ILE A 70 -3.47 11.01 -10.19
C ILE A 70 -2.19 11.13 -9.35
N VAL A 71 -1.89 12.30 -8.82
CA VAL A 71 -0.68 12.54 -8.00
C VAL A 71 -0.70 11.66 -6.75
N VAL A 72 -1.83 11.58 -6.05
CA VAL A 72 -1.97 10.73 -4.85
C VAL A 72 -1.82 9.25 -5.21
N ALA A 73 -2.44 8.79 -6.30
CA ALA A 73 -2.34 7.40 -6.75
C ALA A 73 -0.91 7.03 -7.16
N LEU A 74 -0.22 7.88 -7.92
CA LEU A 74 1.18 7.68 -8.31
C LEU A 74 2.12 7.66 -7.10
N TYR A 75 1.93 8.59 -6.16
CA TYR A 75 2.70 8.61 -4.92
C TYR A 75 2.50 7.30 -4.13
N ASN A 76 1.25 6.81 -4.05
CA ASN A 76 0.95 5.57 -3.36
C ASN A 76 1.61 4.35 -4.02
N ILE A 77 1.61 4.28 -5.35
CA ILE A 77 2.24 3.16 -6.09
C ILE A 77 3.77 3.22 -5.97
N SER A 78 4.37 4.41 -6.03
CA SER A 78 5.82 4.59 -5.98
C SER A 78 6.42 4.43 -4.58
N ALA A 79 5.59 4.47 -3.53
CA ALA A 79 6.05 4.41 -2.16
C ALA A 79 6.70 3.05 -1.83
N LYS A 80 7.79 3.14 -1.13
CA LYS A 80 8.72 2.18 -0.52
C LYS A 80 8.33 0.69 -0.61
N LYS A 81 9.24 -0.12 -1.16
CA LYS A 81 9.19 -1.59 -1.08
C LYS A 81 9.61 -2.03 0.33
N VAL A 82 8.80 -2.88 0.97
CA VAL A 82 9.23 -3.59 2.18
C VAL A 82 10.02 -4.83 1.74
N SER A 83 11.29 -4.91 2.12
CA SER A 83 12.09 -6.10 1.87
C SER A 83 11.60 -7.24 2.77
N VAL A 84 11.11 -8.33 2.16
CA VAL A 84 10.66 -9.53 2.86
C VAL A 84 11.84 -10.33 3.39
N HIS A 85 12.95 -10.32 2.65
CA HIS A 85 14.12 -11.11 3.01
C HIS A 85 15.08 -10.29 3.86
N ALA A 86 15.49 -10.85 4.99
CA ALA A 86 16.74 -10.47 5.60
C ALA A 86 17.82 -10.61 4.53
N ASN A 87 18.72 -9.65 4.44
CA ASN A 87 19.89 -9.80 3.61
C ASN A 87 20.58 -11.07 4.11
N VAL A 88 20.51 -12.14 3.32
CA VAL A 88 21.05 -13.45 3.71
C VAL A 88 22.52 -13.29 4.07
N ASP A 89 23.21 -12.37 3.39
CA ASP A 89 24.61 -12.02 3.64
C ASP A 89 24.85 -11.40 5.03
N GLU A 90 23.90 -10.60 5.55
CA GLU A 90 24.01 -10.05 6.92
C GLU A 90 23.82 -11.12 8.00
N ILE A 91 23.02 -12.15 7.74
CA ILE A 91 22.79 -13.24 8.69
C ILE A 91 23.98 -14.20 8.71
N PHE A 92 24.58 -14.50 7.54
CA PHE A 92 25.70 -15.43 7.43
C PHE A 92 27.05 -14.82 7.79
N VAL A 93 27.24 -13.52 7.59
CA VAL A 93 28.57 -12.88 7.80
C VAL A 93 28.74 -12.34 9.23
N LYS A 94 27.66 -11.95 9.91
CA LYS A 94 27.77 -11.27 11.22
C LYS A 94 27.58 -12.14 12.45
N ASN A 95 26.85 -13.24 12.39
CA ASN A 95 26.61 -14.07 13.57
C ASN A 95 26.47 -15.54 13.16
N ILE A 96 27.49 -16.35 13.42
CA ILE A 96 27.27 -17.77 13.67
C ILE A 96 26.79 -17.84 15.12
N PRO A 97 25.50 -17.99 15.40
CA PRO A 97 25.04 -18.08 16.77
C PRO A 97 25.57 -19.36 17.37
N THR A 98 26.30 -19.25 18.44
CA THR A 98 26.82 -20.39 19.20
C THR A 98 25.73 -21.19 19.88
N GLN A 99 24.51 -20.62 19.95
CA GLN A 99 23.34 -21.25 20.55
C GLN A 99 22.09 -21.02 19.71
N TRP A 100 21.33 -22.10 19.46
CA TRP A 100 20.09 -22.09 18.68
C TRP A 100 19.02 -21.14 19.23
N GLU A 101 18.95 -21.02 20.54
CA GLU A 101 18.03 -20.09 21.20
C GLU A 101 18.29 -18.62 20.87
N GLU A 102 19.55 -18.21 20.87
CA GLU A 102 19.94 -16.84 20.51
C GLU A 102 19.57 -16.52 19.06
N HIS A 103 19.77 -17.50 18.16
CA HIS A 103 19.35 -17.38 16.76
C HIS A 103 17.83 -17.17 16.63
N LEU A 104 17.03 -17.97 17.32
CA LEU A 104 15.57 -17.85 17.31
C LEU A 104 15.11 -16.50 17.87
N GLN A 105 15.73 -16.03 18.95
CA GLN A 105 15.41 -14.74 19.55
C GLN A 105 15.74 -13.57 18.61
N ASN A 106 16.90 -13.58 17.97
CA ASN A 106 17.30 -12.56 17.00
C ASN A 106 16.39 -12.55 15.77
N LYS A 107 16.00 -13.74 15.28
CA LYS A 107 15.04 -13.88 14.18
C LYS A 107 13.65 -13.31 14.56
N HIS A 108 13.16 -13.61 15.75
CA HIS A 108 11.91 -13.07 16.27
C HIS A 108 11.92 -11.54 16.33
N LEU A 109 12.96 -10.92 16.87
CA LEU A 109 13.09 -9.47 16.98
C LEU A 109 13.14 -8.81 15.60
N SER A 110 13.91 -9.39 14.66
CA SER A 110 13.98 -8.91 13.29
C SER A 110 12.64 -8.97 12.56
N LEU A 111 11.89 -10.07 12.71
CA LEU A 111 10.56 -10.23 12.12
C LEU A 111 9.55 -9.24 12.71
N ARG A 112 9.61 -9.02 14.02
CA ARG A 112 8.74 -8.06 14.71
C ARG A 112 8.94 -6.63 14.19
N ASP A 113 10.19 -6.19 14.04
CA ASP A 113 10.51 -4.85 13.51
C ASP A 113 10.00 -4.70 12.07
N ARG A 114 10.22 -5.71 11.22
CA ARG A 114 9.74 -5.72 9.83
C ARG A 114 8.21 -5.71 9.74
N TYR A 115 7.55 -6.52 10.56
CA TYR A 115 6.10 -6.54 10.62
C TYR A 115 5.54 -5.17 10.99
N GLN A 116 6.14 -4.51 12.00
CA GLN A 116 5.70 -3.18 12.42
C GLN A 116 5.90 -2.14 11.29
N LYS A 117 7.02 -2.18 10.58
CA LYS A 117 7.28 -1.32 9.41
C LYS A 117 6.30 -1.58 8.28
N ALA A 118 6.02 -2.85 7.97
CA ALA A 118 5.05 -3.24 6.95
C ALA A 118 3.64 -2.79 7.31
N LYS A 119 3.23 -2.94 8.57
CA LYS A 119 1.93 -2.51 9.08
C LYS A 119 1.75 -0.99 8.97
N ASN A 120 2.76 -0.21 9.35
CA ASN A 120 2.72 1.25 9.23
C ASN A 120 2.61 1.68 7.75
N LEU A 121 3.37 1.04 6.87
CA LEU A 121 3.27 1.30 5.43
C LEU A 121 1.89 0.91 4.86
N LEU A 122 1.31 -0.19 5.31
CA LEU A 122 -0.04 -0.59 4.91
C LEU A 122 -1.09 0.46 5.29
N TYR A 123 -1.02 1.00 6.51
CA TYR A 123 -1.94 2.07 6.95
C TYR A 123 -1.77 3.35 6.12
N GLU A 124 -0.53 3.75 5.84
CA GLU A 124 -0.25 4.91 4.99
C GLU A 124 -0.85 4.71 3.59
N LYS A 125 -0.59 3.56 2.97
CA LYS A 125 -1.11 3.22 1.63
C LYS A 125 -2.63 3.14 1.58
N ALA A 126 -3.25 2.52 2.58
CA ALA A 126 -4.71 2.42 2.65
C ALA A 126 -5.38 3.81 2.76
N ASN A 127 -4.78 4.73 3.52
CA ASN A 127 -5.26 6.10 3.60
C ASN A 127 -5.11 6.85 2.27
N LEU A 128 -3.97 6.73 1.59
CA LEU A 128 -3.75 7.34 0.28
C LEU A 128 -4.70 6.78 -0.77
N THR A 129 -4.92 5.47 -0.79
CA THR A 129 -5.92 4.83 -1.65
C THR A 129 -7.30 5.41 -1.41
N ARG A 130 -7.72 5.53 -0.14
CA ARG A 130 -9.03 6.12 0.22
C ARG A 130 -9.15 7.55 -0.27
N VAL A 131 -8.13 8.39 -0.07
CA VAL A 131 -8.12 9.78 -0.55
C VAL A 131 -8.25 9.83 -2.07
N SER A 132 -7.51 9.00 -2.80
CA SER A 132 -7.59 8.93 -4.26
C SER A 132 -9.01 8.59 -4.74
N PHE A 133 -9.67 7.57 -4.14
CA PHE A 133 -11.03 7.21 -4.49
C PHE A 133 -12.06 8.30 -4.15
N ILE A 134 -11.89 9.01 -3.04
CA ILE A 134 -12.75 10.16 -2.70
C ILE A 134 -12.62 11.25 -3.77
N LEU A 135 -11.41 11.59 -4.21
CA LEU A 135 -11.19 12.57 -5.27
C LEU A 135 -11.83 12.15 -6.58
N VAL A 136 -11.72 10.87 -6.96
CA VAL A 136 -12.39 10.30 -8.14
C VAL A 136 -13.92 10.43 -8.02
N ALA A 137 -14.48 10.06 -6.87
CA ALA A 137 -15.93 10.14 -6.64
C ALA A 137 -16.43 11.58 -6.73
N LEU A 138 -15.72 12.54 -6.11
CA LEU A 138 -16.05 13.97 -6.20
C LEU A 138 -16.01 14.48 -7.63
N SER A 139 -15.00 14.07 -8.41
CA SER A 139 -14.89 14.41 -9.83
C SER A 139 -16.08 13.89 -10.62
N THR A 140 -16.48 12.65 -10.37
CA THR A 140 -17.63 12.01 -11.06
C THR A 140 -18.94 12.69 -10.70
N ILE A 141 -19.16 12.99 -9.43
CA ILE A 141 -20.36 13.70 -8.95
C ILE A 141 -20.44 15.10 -9.57
N LEU A 142 -19.35 15.84 -9.60
CA LEU A 142 -19.30 17.18 -10.18
C LEU A 142 -19.73 17.17 -11.65
N ILE A 143 -19.21 16.23 -12.44
CA ILE A 143 -19.58 16.06 -13.84
C ILE A 143 -21.06 15.70 -13.98
N SER A 144 -21.53 14.75 -13.16
CA SER A 144 -22.92 14.28 -13.22
C SER A 144 -23.90 15.41 -12.92
N ILE A 145 -23.63 16.21 -11.89
CA ILE A 145 -24.44 17.37 -11.53
C ILE A 145 -24.42 18.40 -12.66
N ALA A 146 -23.24 18.72 -13.19
CA ALA A 146 -23.12 19.70 -14.26
C ALA A 146 -23.90 19.29 -15.52
N LYS A 147 -23.94 17.99 -15.86
CA LYS A 147 -24.75 17.45 -16.96
C LYS A 147 -26.26 17.54 -16.75
N ILE A 148 -26.73 17.52 -15.52
CA ILE A 148 -28.17 17.57 -15.20
C ILE A 148 -28.70 19.01 -15.24
N ILE A 149 -27.85 19.97 -14.86
CA ILE A 149 -28.23 21.38 -14.73
C ILE A 149 -28.10 22.13 -16.06
N LEU A 150 -27.27 21.67 -16.95
CA LEU A 150 -27.00 22.27 -18.27
C LEU A 150 -27.64 21.49 -19.40
#